data_2c1ad1b258ef4cb0181815ede6a0de79
#
_entry.id   2c1ad1b258ef4cb0181815ede6a0de79
#
_cell.length_a   1.000
_cell.length_b   1.000
_cell.length_c   1.000
_cell.angle_alpha   90.00
_cell.angle_beta   90.00
_cell.angle_gamma   90.00
#
_symmetry.space_group_name_H-M   'P 1'
#
loop_
_entity.id
_entity.type
_entity.pdbx_description
1 polymer ?
#
loop_
_entity_poly.entity_id
_entity_poly.type
_entity_poly.pdbx_seq_one_letter_code
_entity_poly.pdbx_strand_id
1 'polypeptide(L)'
;MRFILTVAVAFLLTGRDAIAAMSAPALPAASDIGASSGQKRAQERVGAILRSEELRTGLCGVLAVRMDGDTLVNFASGHKLVPASTAKLISTGLALKVLGPDYRYGTTLKYSGTVRDSVLKGDLYIVGGGDPTTGAVFPGSRPVSELFAQWKQILLDAGISSIDGRIIADPRFFGDPAPENPGWSLEDLGFAYGAAPRGLNFYENSRSFYVASAASPLAPPVVTPKYPDYPQLDLGISAICTKSATYDDLYCVNSEFAPYAEFRGAFPLGSRGYVIECSNRFGPLTCAEYFRRYLRSNGVPVSGDAAYLDARGYLHGSPGYADDGLRCASGLQTLGKTLSVPLSEIARVTNYRSDNFFAETLLRTLGGHLQHSCRYDSCCIAANRQLERMGLDVRGGCRLYDGSGLSRKNYISQSFFVSFLKAMTHTPVFESFYASLPSPGMEKTSLVNRFKDSPEALKARIRMKSGSMNGVRCFCGYIEASDGDPRHRVAFSVMTNNVTAPGTSVYRLIEGIILAIVEEN
;
A
#
# COMPACT_ATOMS: atom_id res chain seq x y z
N MET A 1 -49.63 -23.43 -8.68
CA MET A 1 -49.59 -24.34 -9.84
C MET A 1 -48.12 -24.54 -10.19
N ARG A 2 -47.61 -25.73 -9.89
CA ARG A 2 -46.22 -26.14 -10.09
C ARG A 2 -46.01 -26.55 -11.55
N PHE A 3 -44.91 -26.13 -12.18
CA PHE A 3 -44.32 -26.87 -13.31
C PHE A 3 -42.86 -27.12 -13.02
N ILE A 4 -42.58 -28.39 -12.78
CA ILE A 4 -41.22 -28.95 -12.72
C ILE A 4 -40.90 -29.44 -14.13
N LEU A 5 -39.82 -28.98 -14.74
CA LEU A 5 -39.31 -29.51 -15.97
C LEU A 5 -38.02 -30.31 -15.65
N THR A 6 -38.15 -31.63 -15.71
CA THR A 6 -37.05 -32.58 -15.56
C THR A 6 -36.43 -32.79 -16.95
N VAL A 7 -35.12 -32.44 -17.10
CA VAL A 7 -34.35 -32.81 -18.28
C VAL A 7 -33.43 -33.99 -17.89
N ALA A 8 -33.70 -35.14 -18.43
CA ALA A 8 -32.85 -36.32 -18.35
C ALA A 8 -31.73 -36.19 -19.39
N VAL A 9 -30.47 -36.25 -18.95
CA VAL A 9 -29.32 -36.42 -19.84
C VAL A 9 -28.86 -37.88 -19.78
N ALA A 10 -28.98 -38.57 -20.91
CA ALA A 10 -28.48 -39.93 -21.11
C ALA A 10 -26.96 -39.85 -21.39
N PHE A 11 -26.15 -40.52 -20.56
CA PHE A 11 -24.74 -40.76 -20.86
C PHE A 11 -24.62 -42.04 -21.72
N LEU A 12 -24.13 -41.88 -22.92
CA LEU A 12 -23.61 -42.99 -23.73
C LEU A 12 -22.10 -43.13 -23.47
N LEU A 13 -21.73 -44.22 -22.83
CA LEU A 13 -20.33 -44.68 -22.68
C LEU A 13 -19.91 -45.44 -23.94
N THR A 14 -19.03 -44.85 -24.75
CA THR A 14 -18.14 -45.61 -25.63
C THR A 14 -16.88 -44.81 -25.92
N GLY A 15 -15.71 -45.38 -25.71
CA GLY A 15 -14.45 -44.83 -26.20
C GLY A 15 -13.34 -44.80 -25.15
N ARG A 16 -12.61 -45.91 -24.97
CA ARG A 16 -11.26 -45.89 -24.42
C ARG A 16 -10.38 -45.16 -25.42
N ASP A 17 -9.92 -43.99 -25.12
CA ASP A 17 -8.76 -43.41 -25.79
C ASP A 17 -7.75 -42.89 -24.75
N ALA A 18 -6.52 -43.18 -25.06
CA ALA A 18 -5.33 -43.02 -24.25
C ALA A 18 -5.17 -41.57 -23.77
N ILE A 19 -4.99 -41.39 -22.46
CA ILE A 19 -4.45 -40.17 -21.89
C ILE A 19 -2.98 -40.08 -22.34
N ALA A 20 -2.74 -39.38 -23.44
CA ALA A 20 -1.41 -38.91 -23.77
C ALA A 20 -0.97 -37.90 -22.70
N ALA A 21 0.08 -38.24 -21.98
CA ALA A 21 0.73 -37.28 -21.07
C ALA A 21 1.12 -36.06 -21.90
N MET A 22 0.40 -34.97 -21.71
CA MET A 22 0.82 -33.66 -22.22
C MET A 22 2.10 -33.28 -21.47
N SER A 23 3.25 -33.56 -22.09
CA SER A 23 4.53 -32.96 -21.68
C SER A 23 4.37 -31.44 -21.69
N ALA A 24 4.79 -30.78 -20.60
CA ALA A 24 4.85 -29.33 -20.52
C ALA A 24 5.54 -28.79 -21.79
N PRO A 25 5.05 -27.69 -22.37
CA PRO A 25 5.67 -27.14 -23.57
C PRO A 25 7.12 -26.79 -23.24
N ALA A 26 8.05 -27.32 -24.03
CA ALA A 26 9.47 -26.94 -23.96
C ALA A 26 9.57 -25.43 -24.12
N LEU A 27 10.29 -24.79 -23.21
CA LEU A 27 10.62 -23.36 -23.33
C LEU A 27 11.28 -23.14 -24.70
N PRO A 28 10.84 -22.14 -25.49
CA PRO A 28 11.47 -21.84 -26.76
C PRO A 28 12.95 -21.55 -26.54
N ALA A 29 13.81 -22.22 -27.26
CA ALA A 29 15.25 -21.93 -27.26
C ALA A 29 15.45 -20.46 -27.73
N ALA A 30 16.15 -19.68 -26.92
CA ALA A 30 16.57 -18.36 -27.33
C ALA A 30 17.43 -18.47 -28.59
N SER A 31 17.18 -17.61 -29.57
CA SER A 31 17.98 -17.53 -30.79
C SER A 31 19.43 -17.13 -30.43
N ASP A 32 20.36 -18.05 -30.53
CA ASP A 32 21.76 -17.96 -30.10
C ASP A 32 22.67 -17.08 -30.99
N ILE A 33 22.11 -16.28 -31.87
CA ILE A 33 22.88 -15.48 -32.81
C ILE A 33 23.21 -14.14 -32.17
N GLY A 34 24.43 -13.98 -31.66
CA GLY A 34 25.00 -12.70 -31.21
C GLY A 34 25.11 -12.47 -29.72
N ALA A 35 24.71 -13.40 -28.85
CA ALA A 35 24.81 -13.22 -27.40
C ALA A 35 26.26 -13.18 -26.91
N SER A 36 26.62 -12.19 -26.07
CA SER A 36 27.91 -12.11 -25.40
C SER A 36 28.15 -13.29 -24.45
N SER A 37 29.42 -13.56 -24.11
CA SER A 37 29.74 -14.63 -23.15
C SER A 37 29.07 -14.40 -21.78
N GLY A 38 28.93 -13.14 -21.33
CA GLY A 38 28.24 -12.79 -20.10
C GLY A 38 26.75 -13.05 -20.16
N GLN A 39 26.08 -12.70 -21.27
CA GLN A 39 24.65 -13.00 -21.50
C GLN A 39 24.37 -14.50 -21.39
N LYS A 40 25.21 -15.33 -22.04
CA LYS A 40 25.06 -16.80 -21.98
C LYS A 40 25.20 -17.33 -20.55
N ARG A 41 26.20 -16.86 -19.80
CA ARG A 41 26.40 -17.26 -18.40
C ARG A 41 25.23 -16.84 -17.49
N ALA A 42 24.75 -15.59 -17.60
CA ALA A 42 23.58 -15.12 -16.84
C ALA A 42 22.35 -15.99 -17.15
N GLN A 43 22.06 -16.22 -18.43
CA GLN A 43 20.92 -17.01 -18.89
C GLN A 43 20.98 -18.46 -18.37
N GLU A 44 22.14 -19.10 -18.43
CA GLU A 44 22.37 -20.49 -17.96
C GLU A 44 22.19 -20.60 -16.43
N ARG A 45 22.80 -19.69 -15.67
CA ARG A 45 22.71 -19.65 -14.20
C ARG A 45 21.29 -19.44 -13.74
N VAL A 46 20.59 -18.48 -14.33
CA VAL A 46 19.18 -18.19 -14.02
C VAL A 46 18.30 -19.41 -14.38
N GLY A 47 18.53 -20.02 -15.56
CA GLY A 47 17.82 -21.23 -15.97
C GLY A 47 18.06 -22.41 -15.01
N ALA A 48 19.25 -22.56 -14.46
CA ALA A 48 19.54 -23.59 -13.44
C ALA A 48 18.74 -23.35 -12.15
N ILE A 49 18.68 -22.09 -11.66
CA ILE A 49 17.92 -21.73 -10.46
C ILE A 49 16.41 -21.95 -10.67
N LEU A 50 15.88 -21.60 -11.82
CA LEU A 50 14.45 -21.77 -12.12
C LEU A 50 14.01 -23.25 -12.18
N ARG A 51 14.96 -24.18 -12.37
CA ARG A 51 14.69 -25.63 -12.30
C ARG A 51 14.79 -26.23 -10.90
N SER A 52 15.07 -25.42 -9.87
CA SER A 52 15.08 -25.89 -8.48
C SER A 52 13.74 -26.48 -8.06
N GLU A 53 13.76 -27.41 -7.08
CA GLU A 53 12.58 -28.10 -6.58
C GLU A 53 11.50 -27.09 -6.09
N GLU A 54 11.93 -26.01 -5.44
CA GLU A 54 11.06 -25.00 -4.87
C GLU A 54 10.32 -24.18 -5.93
N LEU A 55 10.92 -23.96 -7.11
CA LEU A 55 10.37 -23.08 -8.15
C LEU A 55 9.71 -23.83 -9.32
N ARG A 56 10.07 -25.09 -9.57
CA ARG A 56 9.68 -25.82 -10.77
C ARG A 56 8.17 -26.03 -10.95
N THR A 57 7.40 -26.01 -9.86
CA THR A 57 5.93 -26.16 -9.87
C THR A 57 5.18 -24.82 -9.78
N GLY A 58 5.88 -23.73 -9.53
CA GLY A 58 5.33 -22.38 -9.52
C GLY A 58 5.37 -21.73 -10.90
N LEU A 59 4.78 -20.54 -10.97
CA LEU A 59 4.90 -19.67 -12.14
C LEU A 59 6.05 -18.69 -11.90
N CYS A 60 7.07 -18.74 -12.74
CA CYS A 60 8.24 -17.86 -12.61
C CYS A 60 8.48 -17.12 -13.94
N GLY A 61 8.76 -15.82 -13.84
CA GLY A 61 9.16 -15.01 -14.99
C GLY A 61 10.32 -14.10 -14.62
N VAL A 62 11.27 -13.96 -15.53
CA VAL A 62 12.46 -13.12 -15.37
C VAL A 62 12.72 -12.35 -16.66
N LEU A 63 12.94 -11.06 -16.54
CA LEU A 63 13.45 -10.23 -17.62
C LEU A 63 14.48 -9.25 -17.08
N ALA A 64 15.62 -9.15 -17.75
CA ALA A 64 16.66 -8.18 -17.49
C ALA A 64 17.19 -7.63 -18.82
N VAL A 65 17.06 -6.32 -19.01
CA VAL A 65 17.40 -5.62 -20.26
C VAL A 65 18.22 -4.37 -19.95
N ARG A 66 19.32 -4.18 -20.63
CA ARG A 66 20.11 -2.94 -20.58
C ARG A 66 19.37 -1.77 -21.23
N MET A 67 19.74 -0.55 -20.90
CA MET A 67 19.15 0.64 -21.50
C MET A 67 19.45 0.75 -23.00
N ASP A 68 20.63 0.26 -23.46
CA ASP A 68 20.99 0.16 -24.87
C ASP A 68 20.14 -0.84 -25.68
N GLY A 69 19.40 -1.73 -25.00
CA GLY A 69 18.51 -2.70 -25.60
C GLY A 69 18.94 -4.16 -25.46
N ASP A 70 20.17 -4.41 -25.03
CA ASP A 70 20.68 -5.76 -24.84
C ASP A 70 19.90 -6.54 -23.77
N THR A 71 19.41 -7.72 -24.13
CA THR A 71 18.69 -8.60 -23.20
C THR A 71 19.67 -9.57 -22.55
N LEU A 72 19.89 -9.43 -21.25
CA LEU A 72 20.76 -10.34 -20.47
C LEU A 72 20.07 -11.64 -20.12
N VAL A 73 18.80 -11.58 -19.69
CA VAL A 73 18.01 -12.73 -19.27
C VAL A 73 16.56 -12.55 -19.71
N ASN A 74 15.97 -13.62 -20.24
CA ASN A 74 14.55 -13.67 -20.58
C ASN A 74 13.98 -15.08 -20.35
N PHE A 75 13.09 -15.20 -19.36
CA PHE A 75 12.30 -16.41 -19.12
C PHE A 75 10.85 -16.04 -18.86
N ALA A 76 9.92 -16.53 -19.67
CA ALA A 76 8.47 -16.40 -19.52
C ALA A 76 7.98 -14.96 -19.23
N SER A 77 8.70 -13.94 -19.74
CA SER A 77 8.52 -12.54 -19.36
C SER A 77 7.21 -11.90 -19.84
N GLY A 78 6.50 -12.55 -20.76
CA GLY A 78 5.20 -12.08 -21.28
C GLY A 78 4.00 -12.47 -20.40
N HIS A 79 4.17 -13.42 -19.46
CA HIS A 79 3.06 -13.86 -18.62
C HIS A 79 2.71 -12.80 -17.55
N LYS A 80 1.43 -12.46 -17.47
CA LYS A 80 0.92 -11.58 -16.40
C LYS A 80 0.80 -12.34 -15.10
N LEU A 81 1.54 -11.91 -14.11
CA LEU A 81 1.56 -12.49 -12.76
C LEU A 81 1.04 -11.47 -11.73
N VAL A 82 0.66 -11.94 -10.55
CA VAL A 82 0.32 -11.07 -9.40
C VAL A 82 1.60 -10.36 -8.95
N PRO A 83 1.65 -9.03 -9.02
CA PRO A 83 2.88 -8.27 -8.77
C PRO A 83 3.17 -8.06 -7.29
N ALA A 84 2.20 -8.25 -6.42
CA ALA A 84 2.25 -7.77 -5.04
C ALA A 84 2.75 -6.29 -5.00
N SER A 85 3.50 -5.91 -3.98
CA SER A 85 3.94 -4.52 -3.78
C SER A 85 4.91 -3.96 -4.84
N THR A 86 5.34 -4.74 -5.85
CA THR A 86 6.05 -4.15 -7.01
C THR A 86 5.14 -3.24 -7.85
N ALA A 87 3.80 -3.38 -7.76
CA ALA A 87 2.84 -2.46 -8.35
C ALA A 87 3.04 -0.99 -7.90
N LYS A 88 3.60 -0.77 -6.70
CA LYS A 88 3.90 0.56 -6.16
C LYS A 88 4.87 1.37 -7.03
N LEU A 89 5.70 0.71 -7.83
CA LEU A 89 6.53 1.40 -8.84
C LEU A 89 5.68 2.23 -9.78
N ILE A 90 4.54 1.67 -10.23
CA ILE A 90 3.62 2.36 -11.13
C ILE A 90 2.94 3.52 -10.40
N SER A 91 2.40 3.30 -9.21
CA SER A 91 1.72 4.35 -8.43
C SER A 91 2.64 5.53 -8.11
N THR A 92 3.86 5.26 -7.65
CA THR A 92 4.85 6.28 -7.31
C THR A 92 5.41 6.98 -8.54
N GLY A 93 5.75 6.23 -9.58
CA GLY A 93 6.28 6.80 -10.84
C GLY A 93 5.26 7.68 -11.55
N LEU A 94 4.00 7.25 -11.65
CA LEU A 94 2.93 8.04 -12.26
C LEU A 94 2.58 9.28 -11.42
N ALA A 95 2.52 9.15 -10.08
CA ALA A 95 2.26 10.29 -9.21
C ALA A 95 3.35 11.37 -9.36
N LEU A 96 4.63 10.98 -9.31
CA LEU A 96 5.75 11.90 -9.55
C LEU A 96 5.69 12.53 -10.93
N LYS A 97 5.39 11.75 -11.98
CA LYS A 97 5.33 12.24 -13.37
C LYS A 97 4.20 13.24 -13.59
N VAL A 98 3.05 13.05 -12.97
CA VAL A 98 1.84 13.85 -13.23
C VAL A 98 1.74 15.05 -12.30
N LEU A 99 2.04 14.87 -11.01
CA LEU A 99 1.89 15.92 -9.99
C LEU A 99 3.19 16.69 -9.76
N GLY A 100 4.33 16.12 -10.10
CA GLY A 100 5.65 16.67 -9.82
C GLY A 100 6.19 16.30 -8.42
N PRO A 101 7.53 16.27 -8.24
CA PRO A 101 8.17 15.86 -6.98
C PRO A 101 7.89 16.82 -5.82
N ASP A 102 7.62 18.10 -6.12
CA ASP A 102 7.38 19.15 -5.12
C ASP A 102 5.91 19.32 -4.73
N TYR A 103 5.01 18.54 -5.35
CA TYR A 103 3.59 18.56 -4.97
C TYR A 103 3.42 18.30 -3.47
N ARG A 104 2.50 19.04 -2.84
CA ARG A 104 2.17 18.87 -1.41
C ARG A 104 0.68 18.82 -1.20
N TYR A 105 0.25 17.91 -0.36
CA TYR A 105 -1.13 17.87 0.11
C TYR A 105 -1.39 19.02 1.09
N GLY A 106 -2.62 19.51 1.12
CA GLY A 106 -2.98 20.60 2.03
C GLY A 106 -4.13 20.25 2.94
N THR A 107 -3.96 20.48 4.24
CA THR A 107 -5.05 20.44 5.23
C THR A 107 -5.45 21.86 5.58
N THR A 108 -6.74 22.19 5.47
CA THR A 108 -7.26 23.55 5.67
C THR A 108 -8.12 23.60 6.91
N LEU A 109 -7.88 24.58 7.79
CA LEU A 109 -8.78 24.89 8.90
C LEU A 109 -9.83 25.90 8.43
N LYS A 110 -11.09 25.59 8.71
CA LYS A 110 -12.24 26.45 8.42
C LYS A 110 -13.16 26.51 9.62
N TYR A 111 -14.06 27.47 9.65
CA TYR A 111 -15.06 27.56 10.71
C TYR A 111 -16.44 28.00 10.19
N SER A 112 -17.46 27.67 10.94
CA SER A 112 -18.82 28.20 10.81
C SER A 112 -19.13 29.14 11.99
N GLY A 113 -20.14 29.96 11.84
CA GLY A 113 -20.57 30.86 12.93
C GLY A 113 -19.80 32.20 12.96
N THR A 114 -19.62 32.78 14.17
CA THR A 114 -19.04 34.10 14.34
C THR A 114 -17.99 34.11 15.46
N VAL A 115 -16.98 34.96 15.32
CA VAL A 115 -15.99 35.23 16.39
C VAL A 115 -16.40 36.51 17.12
N ARG A 116 -16.57 36.42 18.44
CA ARG A 116 -16.85 37.56 19.34
C ARG A 116 -16.03 37.41 20.62
N ASP A 117 -15.38 38.46 21.05
CA ASP A 117 -14.57 38.47 22.28
C ASP A 117 -13.57 37.31 22.36
N SER A 118 -12.94 37.00 21.22
CA SER A 118 -12.01 35.89 21.02
C SER A 118 -12.64 34.47 21.20
N VAL A 119 -13.96 34.38 21.22
CA VAL A 119 -14.71 33.12 21.26
C VAL A 119 -15.28 32.82 19.87
N LEU A 120 -14.96 31.70 19.28
CA LEU A 120 -15.67 31.18 18.13
C LEU A 120 -17.01 30.58 18.61
N LYS A 121 -18.11 31.26 18.30
CA LYS A 121 -19.49 30.67 18.46
C LYS A 121 -19.88 29.95 17.21
N GLY A 122 -19.55 28.66 17.14
CA GLY A 122 -19.69 27.81 15.98
C GLY A 122 -18.62 26.72 15.94
N ASP A 123 -18.61 25.93 14.86
CA ASP A 123 -17.77 24.76 14.76
C ASP A 123 -16.47 25.05 13.99
N LEU A 124 -15.38 24.39 14.41
CA LEU A 124 -14.11 24.35 13.69
C LEU A 124 -14.04 23.10 12.83
N TYR A 125 -13.69 23.27 11.56
CA TYR A 125 -13.55 22.19 10.57
C TYR A 125 -12.09 21.96 10.22
N ILE A 126 -11.65 20.70 10.26
CA ILE A 126 -10.37 20.22 9.72
C ILE A 126 -10.67 19.62 8.36
N VAL A 127 -10.48 20.39 7.30
CA VAL A 127 -10.77 19.95 5.92
C VAL A 127 -9.53 19.32 5.33
N GLY A 128 -9.56 17.99 5.21
CA GLY A 128 -8.44 17.23 4.66
C GLY A 128 -8.36 17.33 3.14
N GLY A 129 -7.14 17.37 2.60
CA GLY A 129 -6.84 17.34 1.17
C GLY A 129 -6.16 16.06 0.72
N GLY A 130 -6.38 14.97 1.45
CA GLY A 130 -5.81 13.65 1.11
C GLY A 130 -4.41 13.39 1.70
N ASP A 131 -3.87 14.25 2.56
CA ASP A 131 -2.53 14.10 3.13
C ASP A 131 -2.37 12.75 3.87
N PRO A 132 -1.52 11.82 3.38
CA PRO A 132 -1.28 10.56 4.07
C PRO A 132 -0.35 10.71 5.27
N THR A 133 0.34 11.85 5.40
CA THR A 133 1.39 12.06 6.40
C THR A 133 0.89 12.66 7.71
N THR A 134 -0.40 12.98 7.82
CA THR A 134 -1.00 13.54 9.03
C THR A 134 -0.86 12.59 10.23
N GLY A 135 0.04 12.91 11.15
CA GLY A 135 0.36 12.07 12.32
C GLY A 135 1.09 10.77 12.00
N ALA A 136 1.49 10.54 10.76
CA ALA A 136 2.30 9.37 10.37
C ALA A 136 3.71 9.47 10.95
N VAL A 137 4.32 8.31 11.28
CA VAL A 137 5.65 8.23 11.90
C VAL A 137 6.64 7.58 10.96
N PHE A 138 7.53 8.39 10.37
CA PHE A 138 8.64 7.94 9.52
C PHE A 138 9.82 8.92 9.60
N PRO A 139 11.03 8.54 9.19
CA PRO A 139 12.16 9.47 9.18
C PRO A 139 11.87 10.70 8.32
N GLY A 140 11.90 11.89 8.94
CA GLY A 140 11.56 13.17 8.28
C GLY A 140 10.07 13.55 8.36
N SER A 141 9.21 12.73 8.99
CA SER A 141 7.83 13.12 9.27
C SER A 141 7.75 14.25 10.30
N ARG A 142 6.75 15.11 10.14
CA ARG A 142 6.45 16.12 11.15
C ARG A 142 5.77 15.45 12.34
N PRO A 143 6.27 15.64 13.58
CA PRO A 143 5.56 15.18 14.76
C PRO A 143 4.14 15.75 14.84
N VAL A 144 3.18 14.95 15.27
CA VAL A 144 1.78 15.39 15.38
C VAL A 144 1.61 16.57 16.33
N SER A 145 2.45 16.66 17.36
CA SER A 145 2.46 17.79 18.29
C SER A 145 2.83 19.11 17.61
N GLU A 146 3.78 19.09 16.68
CA GLU A 146 4.15 20.27 15.88
C GLU A 146 3.04 20.65 14.89
N LEU A 147 2.41 19.68 14.24
CA LEU A 147 1.27 19.94 13.36
C LEU A 147 0.12 20.60 14.13
N PHE A 148 -0.22 20.06 15.29
CA PHE A 148 -1.29 20.61 16.14
C PHE A 148 -0.92 21.98 16.73
N ALA A 149 0.35 22.22 17.03
CA ALA A 149 0.83 23.54 17.42
C ALA A 149 0.63 24.57 16.29
N GLN A 150 0.92 24.21 15.05
CA GLN A 150 0.66 25.07 13.89
C GLN A 150 -0.84 25.33 13.70
N TRP A 151 -1.69 24.30 13.84
CA TRP A 151 -3.13 24.48 13.76
C TRP A 151 -3.67 25.38 14.89
N LYS A 152 -3.17 25.20 16.11
CA LYS A 152 -3.49 26.12 17.22
C LYS A 152 -3.04 27.56 16.91
N GLN A 153 -1.85 27.74 16.35
CA GLN A 153 -1.36 29.08 16.01
C GLN A 153 -2.25 29.77 14.97
N ILE A 154 -2.71 29.03 13.96
CA ILE A 154 -3.68 29.56 12.97
C ILE A 154 -4.96 30.08 13.64
N LEU A 155 -5.46 29.41 14.70
CA LEU A 155 -6.62 29.86 15.47
C LEU A 155 -6.30 31.16 16.22
N LEU A 156 -5.16 31.21 16.89
CA LEU A 156 -4.73 32.40 17.68
C LEU A 156 -4.48 33.62 16.79
N ASP A 157 -3.88 33.42 15.62
CA ASP A 157 -3.64 34.48 14.63
C ASP A 157 -4.96 35.07 14.08
N ALA A 158 -6.01 34.24 14.05
CA ALA A 158 -7.36 34.68 13.70
C ALA A 158 -8.15 35.28 14.89
N GLY A 159 -7.49 35.47 16.04
CA GLY A 159 -8.12 36.02 17.25
C GLY A 159 -9.03 35.02 17.99
N ILE A 160 -8.91 33.73 17.75
CA ILE A 160 -9.74 32.67 18.39
C ILE A 160 -8.95 32.04 19.53
N SER A 161 -9.34 32.29 20.78
CA SER A 161 -8.73 31.72 21.98
C SER A 161 -9.61 30.67 22.68
N SER A 162 -10.87 30.53 22.26
CA SER A 162 -11.77 29.44 22.70
C SER A 162 -12.81 29.14 21.64
N ILE A 163 -13.39 27.93 21.70
CA ILE A 163 -14.38 27.44 20.76
C ILE A 163 -15.62 26.98 21.53
N ASP A 164 -16.74 27.67 21.28
CA ASP A 164 -18.06 27.27 21.75
C ASP A 164 -18.76 26.54 20.63
N GLY A 165 -18.35 25.28 20.42
CA GLY A 165 -18.76 24.41 19.34
C GLY A 165 -17.89 23.16 19.24
N ARG A 166 -18.02 22.43 18.14
CA ARG A 166 -17.39 21.13 17.87
C ARG A 166 -16.07 21.29 17.09
N ILE A 167 -15.24 20.24 17.13
CA ILE A 167 -14.15 20.03 16.17
C ILE A 167 -14.62 18.99 15.17
N ILE A 168 -14.77 19.39 13.91
CA ILE A 168 -15.35 18.56 12.85
C ILE A 168 -14.28 18.15 11.84
N ALA A 169 -14.09 16.86 11.65
CA ALA A 169 -13.26 16.31 10.58
C ALA A 169 -14.04 16.29 9.27
N ASP A 170 -13.46 16.84 8.20
CA ASP A 170 -14.02 16.75 6.84
C ASP A 170 -13.12 15.89 5.93
N PRO A 171 -13.45 14.60 5.73
CA PRO A 171 -12.66 13.69 4.91
C PRO A 171 -13.11 13.63 3.45
N ARG A 172 -13.98 14.50 2.98
CA ARG A 172 -14.70 14.38 1.70
C ARG A 172 -13.86 14.62 0.44
N PHE A 173 -12.57 14.95 0.58
CA PHE A 173 -11.68 15.22 -0.56
C PHE A 173 -11.69 14.10 -1.62
N PHE A 174 -11.70 12.83 -1.20
CA PHE A 174 -11.79 11.71 -2.13
C PHE A 174 -13.23 11.38 -2.56
N GLY A 175 -14.23 11.90 -1.87
CA GLY A 175 -15.64 11.79 -2.27
C GLY A 175 -16.22 10.36 -2.31
N ASP A 176 -15.52 9.38 -1.81
CA ASP A 176 -15.91 7.97 -1.88
C ASP A 176 -16.48 7.50 -0.55
N PRO A 177 -17.75 7.04 -0.52
CA PRO A 177 -18.35 6.49 0.70
C PRO A 177 -17.74 5.15 1.12
N ALA A 178 -17.13 4.39 0.18
CA ALA A 178 -16.48 3.12 0.42
C ALA A 178 -14.98 3.25 0.07
N PRO A 179 -14.12 3.66 1.03
CA PRO A 179 -12.72 3.92 0.74
C PRO A 179 -11.89 2.67 0.48
N GLU A 180 -12.35 1.50 0.92
CA GLU A 180 -11.66 0.23 0.71
C GLU A 180 -11.81 -0.26 -0.74
N ASN A 181 -10.73 -0.86 -1.26
CA ASN A 181 -10.78 -1.46 -2.58
C ASN A 181 -11.60 -2.76 -2.55
N PRO A 182 -12.58 -2.95 -3.44
CA PRO A 182 -13.43 -4.16 -3.47
C PRO A 182 -12.70 -5.43 -3.90
N GLY A 183 -11.42 -5.32 -4.22
CA GLY A 183 -10.55 -6.46 -4.53
C GLY A 183 -9.65 -6.90 -3.39
N TRP A 184 -9.70 -6.25 -2.23
CA TRP A 184 -8.99 -6.69 -1.03
C TRP A 184 -9.75 -7.80 -0.32
N SER A 185 -9.03 -8.74 0.29
CA SER A 185 -9.66 -9.82 1.04
C SER A 185 -10.14 -9.34 2.41
N LEU A 186 -11.15 -10.00 2.95
CA LEU A 186 -11.66 -9.69 4.28
C LEU A 186 -10.56 -9.81 5.36
N GLU A 187 -9.66 -10.78 5.20
CA GLU A 187 -8.54 -11.00 6.11
C GLU A 187 -7.54 -9.84 6.12
N ASP A 188 -7.38 -9.13 4.98
CA ASP A 188 -6.46 -7.98 4.87
C ASP A 188 -7.05 -6.72 5.52
N LEU A 189 -8.37 -6.55 5.45
CA LEU A 189 -9.04 -5.31 5.82
C LEU A 189 -8.89 -4.93 7.31
N GLY A 190 -8.68 -5.89 8.18
CA GLY A 190 -8.50 -5.67 9.62
C GLY A 190 -7.11 -5.21 10.01
N PHE A 191 -6.09 -5.44 9.18
CA PHE A 191 -4.71 -5.03 9.45
C PHE A 191 -4.41 -3.60 9.00
N ALA A 192 -3.38 -2.99 9.60
CA ALA A 192 -2.94 -1.64 9.23
C ALA A 192 -2.57 -1.52 7.74
N TYR A 193 -1.98 -2.56 7.14
CA TYR A 193 -1.65 -2.56 5.72
C TYR A 193 -2.88 -2.62 4.79
N GLY A 194 -4.07 -2.94 5.32
CA GLY A 194 -5.36 -2.88 4.64
C GLY A 194 -6.18 -1.62 4.98
N ALA A 195 -5.58 -0.67 5.70
CA ALA A 195 -6.23 0.61 5.97
C ALA A 195 -6.39 1.43 4.69
N ALA A 196 -7.57 2.00 4.49
CA ALA A 196 -7.87 2.80 3.31
C ALA A 196 -7.69 4.30 3.56
N PRO A 197 -7.12 5.06 2.61
CA PRO A 197 -6.97 6.50 2.73
C PRO A 197 -8.32 7.22 2.57
N ARG A 198 -8.48 8.28 3.36
CA ARG A 198 -9.62 9.22 3.31
C ARG A 198 -9.12 10.62 3.00
N GLY A 199 -10.00 11.57 2.77
CA GLY A 199 -9.59 12.96 2.55
C GLY A 199 -8.85 13.57 3.73
N LEU A 200 -9.24 13.24 4.97
CA LEU A 200 -8.49 13.51 6.19
C LEU A 200 -8.06 12.18 6.80
N ASN A 201 -6.79 12.06 7.11
CA ASN A 201 -6.19 10.87 7.68
C ASN A 201 -5.59 11.18 9.05
N PHE A 202 -5.34 10.15 9.85
CA PHE A 202 -4.58 10.26 11.09
C PHE A 202 -3.85 8.96 11.39
N TYR A 203 -2.54 9.06 11.61
CA TYR A 203 -1.69 7.90 11.92
C TYR A 203 -1.86 6.75 10.91
N GLU A 204 -1.83 7.10 9.62
CA GLU A 204 -2.03 6.17 8.48
C GLU A 204 -3.37 5.40 8.56
N ASN A 205 -4.38 5.96 9.20
CA ASN A 205 -5.65 5.32 9.54
C ASN A 205 -5.44 3.93 10.15
N SER A 206 -4.47 3.82 11.03
CA SER A 206 -4.13 2.61 11.78
C SER A 206 -4.28 2.80 13.28
N ARG A 207 -4.29 1.70 14.01
CA ARG A 207 -4.25 1.66 15.47
C ARG A 207 -3.58 0.39 15.94
N SER A 208 -2.90 0.45 17.07
CA SER A 208 -2.21 -0.68 17.66
C SER A 208 -2.86 -1.15 18.95
N PHE A 209 -2.71 -2.44 19.20
CA PHE A 209 -3.13 -3.08 20.45
C PHE A 209 -1.96 -3.86 21.04
N TYR A 210 -1.88 -3.87 22.37
CA TYR A 210 -1.05 -4.82 23.10
C TYR A 210 -1.80 -6.13 23.23
N VAL A 211 -1.10 -7.24 22.96
CA VAL A 211 -1.64 -8.58 23.10
C VAL A 211 -0.71 -9.39 24.01
N ALA A 212 -1.28 -9.99 25.03
CA ALA A 212 -0.57 -10.88 25.96
C ALA A 212 -1.26 -12.24 26.02
N SER A 213 -0.47 -13.30 26.19
CA SER A 213 -0.99 -14.66 26.34
C SER A 213 -1.78 -14.80 27.63
N ALA A 214 -2.86 -15.59 27.57
CA ALA A 214 -3.45 -16.15 28.77
C ALA A 214 -2.50 -17.14 29.49
N ALA A 215 -2.77 -17.41 30.77
CA ALA A 215 -1.99 -18.38 31.54
C ALA A 215 -2.25 -19.84 31.13
N SER A 216 -3.45 -20.14 30.62
CA SER A 216 -3.88 -21.49 30.27
C SER A 216 -4.03 -21.67 28.75
N PRO A 217 -3.74 -22.87 28.21
CA PRO A 217 -4.05 -23.21 26.81
C PRO A 217 -5.56 -23.07 26.54
N LEU A 218 -5.89 -22.72 25.28
CA LEU A 218 -7.24 -22.51 24.77
C LEU A 218 -8.01 -21.34 25.38
N ALA A 219 -7.46 -20.65 26.41
CA ALA A 219 -8.03 -19.40 26.89
C ALA A 219 -7.75 -18.24 25.91
N PRO A 220 -8.63 -17.23 25.84
CA PRO A 220 -8.43 -16.08 24.97
C PRO A 220 -7.24 -15.23 25.43
N PRO A 221 -6.45 -14.64 24.52
CA PRO A 221 -5.43 -13.66 24.86
C PRO A 221 -6.05 -12.39 25.44
N VAL A 222 -5.26 -11.63 26.20
CA VAL A 222 -5.65 -10.31 26.68
C VAL A 222 -5.25 -9.26 25.63
N VAL A 223 -6.21 -8.48 25.16
CA VAL A 223 -6.01 -7.44 24.17
C VAL A 223 -6.38 -6.09 24.78
N THR A 224 -5.47 -5.12 24.70
CA THR A 224 -5.68 -3.76 25.21
C THR A 224 -5.30 -2.71 24.17
N PRO A 225 -6.11 -1.64 24.00
CA PRO A 225 -5.74 -0.54 23.09
C PRO A 225 -4.40 0.10 23.50
N LYS A 226 -3.59 0.43 22.49
CA LYS A 226 -2.31 1.13 22.68
C LYS A 226 -2.35 2.56 22.15
N TYR A 227 -2.48 2.73 20.84
CA TYR A 227 -2.51 4.04 20.18
C TYR A 227 -2.96 3.91 18.72
N PRO A 228 -3.77 4.87 18.21
CA PRO A 228 -4.63 5.78 18.98
C PRO A 228 -5.67 5.03 19.83
N ASP A 229 -6.09 5.64 20.94
CA ASP A 229 -7.05 5.05 21.86
C ASP A 229 -8.52 5.45 21.60
N TYR A 230 -8.74 6.36 20.64
CA TYR A 230 -10.06 6.88 20.29
C TYR A 230 -10.43 6.55 18.82
N PRO A 231 -11.72 6.26 18.54
CA PRO A 231 -12.78 6.02 19.50
C PRO A 231 -12.56 4.74 20.32
N GLN A 232 -13.20 4.64 21.46
CA GLN A 232 -13.25 3.36 22.16
C GLN A 232 -13.99 2.35 21.30
N LEU A 233 -13.46 1.13 21.25
CA LEU A 233 -14.08 0.01 20.55
C LEU A 233 -14.52 -1.05 21.54
N ASP A 234 -15.66 -1.64 21.28
CA ASP A 234 -16.02 -2.92 21.89
C ASP A 234 -15.14 -4.01 21.29
N LEU A 235 -14.46 -4.80 22.13
CA LEU A 235 -13.54 -5.84 21.69
C LEU A 235 -14.14 -7.23 21.88
N GLY A 236 -14.31 -7.95 20.77
CA GLY A 236 -14.57 -9.38 20.76
C GLY A 236 -13.24 -10.14 20.70
N ILE A 237 -13.07 -11.17 21.55
CA ILE A 237 -11.88 -12.01 21.58
C ILE A 237 -12.30 -13.47 21.42
N SER A 238 -12.32 -13.96 20.19
CA SER A 238 -12.55 -15.37 19.86
C SER A 238 -11.26 -16.13 19.51
N ALA A 239 -10.11 -15.43 19.52
CA ALA A 239 -8.81 -16.07 19.43
C ALA A 239 -8.48 -16.88 20.69
N ILE A 240 -7.67 -17.93 20.53
CA ILE A 240 -7.23 -18.81 21.63
C ILE A 240 -5.71 -18.89 21.71
N CYS A 241 -5.17 -19.09 22.92
CA CYS A 241 -3.74 -19.28 23.11
C CYS A 241 -3.36 -20.74 22.91
N THR A 242 -2.38 -21.02 22.01
CA THR A 242 -1.88 -22.39 21.76
C THR A 242 -0.35 -22.41 21.65
N LYS A 243 0.27 -23.58 21.90
CA LYS A 243 1.73 -23.76 21.78
C LYS A 243 2.21 -23.76 20.33
N SER A 244 1.35 -24.14 19.38
CA SER A 244 1.68 -24.23 17.95
C SER A 244 1.44 -22.93 17.20
N ALA A 245 0.78 -21.95 17.79
CA ALA A 245 0.49 -20.69 17.14
C ALA A 245 1.75 -19.84 16.91
N THR A 246 1.72 -19.08 15.83
CA THR A 246 2.63 -17.98 15.54
C THR A 246 1.93 -16.63 15.69
N TYR A 247 2.67 -15.53 15.65
CA TYR A 247 2.05 -14.20 15.70
C TYR A 247 1.18 -13.89 14.47
N ASP A 248 1.49 -14.53 13.34
CA ASP A 248 0.75 -14.37 12.09
C ASP A 248 -0.61 -15.08 12.08
N ASP A 249 -0.87 -15.96 13.06
CA ASP A 249 -2.15 -16.66 13.21
C ASP A 249 -3.23 -15.80 13.89
N LEU A 250 -2.85 -14.66 14.48
CA LEU A 250 -3.78 -13.71 15.07
C LEU A 250 -4.16 -12.62 14.07
N TYR A 251 -5.45 -12.41 13.85
CA TYR A 251 -5.94 -11.34 12.96
C TYR A 251 -7.13 -10.59 13.58
N CYS A 252 -7.32 -9.37 13.11
CA CYS A 252 -8.42 -8.49 13.52
C CYS A 252 -9.47 -8.40 12.42
N VAL A 253 -10.74 -8.41 12.80
CA VAL A 253 -11.87 -8.08 11.91
C VAL A 253 -12.55 -6.84 12.47
N ASN A 254 -12.68 -5.80 11.68
CA ASN A 254 -13.35 -4.57 12.05
C ASN A 254 -14.12 -3.97 10.85
N SER A 255 -15.02 -3.03 11.13
CA SER A 255 -15.78 -2.33 10.09
C SER A 255 -16.03 -0.88 10.49
N GLU A 256 -16.48 -0.06 9.54
CA GLU A 256 -16.93 1.32 9.82
C GLU A 256 -18.36 1.40 10.34
N PHE A 257 -19.08 0.28 10.35
CA PHE A 257 -20.51 0.25 10.68
C PHE A 257 -20.79 0.27 12.18
N ALA A 258 -19.81 -0.11 12.98
CA ALA A 258 -19.89 -0.09 14.43
C ALA A 258 -18.51 0.10 15.04
N PRO A 259 -18.40 0.69 16.24
CA PRO A 259 -17.14 0.79 16.99
C PRO A 259 -16.76 -0.56 17.62
N TYR A 260 -16.59 -1.58 16.78
CA TYR A 260 -16.31 -2.96 17.17
C TYR A 260 -15.10 -3.51 16.43
N ALA A 261 -14.28 -4.26 17.14
CA ALA A 261 -13.19 -5.04 16.56
C ALA A 261 -13.14 -6.43 17.21
N GLU A 262 -12.99 -7.47 16.39
CA GLU A 262 -12.89 -8.84 16.86
C GLU A 262 -11.53 -9.43 16.51
N PHE A 263 -10.85 -9.98 17.52
CA PHE A 263 -9.58 -10.70 17.37
C PHE A 263 -9.86 -12.19 17.26
N ARG A 264 -9.42 -12.79 16.17
CA ARG A 264 -9.68 -14.19 15.79
C ARG A 264 -8.38 -14.96 15.57
N GLY A 265 -8.51 -16.29 15.50
CA GLY A 265 -7.41 -17.20 15.20
C GLY A 265 -6.71 -17.71 16.44
N ALA A 266 -5.37 -17.71 16.44
CA ALA A 266 -4.58 -18.24 17.54
C ALA A 266 -3.43 -17.31 17.93
N PHE A 267 -2.99 -17.38 19.19
CA PHE A 267 -1.89 -16.58 19.72
C PHE A 267 -0.89 -17.46 20.49
N PRO A 268 0.44 -17.21 20.40
CA PRO A 268 1.44 -18.03 21.05
C PRO A 268 1.27 -18.07 22.57
N LEU A 269 1.10 -19.27 23.13
CA LEU A 269 1.02 -19.48 24.57
C LEU A 269 2.35 -19.11 25.25
N GLY A 270 2.29 -18.32 26.32
CA GLY A 270 3.46 -17.84 27.06
C GLY A 270 4.12 -16.59 26.48
N SER A 271 3.59 -16.00 25.41
CA SER A 271 4.07 -14.71 24.88
C SER A 271 3.81 -13.59 25.89
N ARG A 272 4.85 -12.79 26.19
CA ARG A 272 4.79 -11.73 27.21
C ARG A 272 4.38 -10.36 26.69
N GLY A 273 4.33 -10.19 25.38
CA GLY A 273 3.92 -8.94 24.77
C GLY A 273 4.13 -8.94 23.28
N TYR A 274 3.09 -8.59 22.57
CA TYR A 274 3.09 -8.40 21.11
C TYR A 274 2.29 -7.14 20.80
N VAL A 275 2.66 -6.44 19.75
CA VAL A 275 1.89 -5.31 19.26
C VAL A 275 1.33 -5.69 17.89
N ILE A 276 0.01 -5.79 17.80
CA ILE A 276 -0.69 -5.95 16.53
C ILE A 276 -1.13 -4.58 16.02
N GLU A 277 -0.89 -4.33 14.74
CA GLU A 277 -1.33 -3.10 14.06
C GLU A 277 -2.55 -3.40 13.19
N CYS A 278 -3.65 -2.72 13.51
CA CYS A 278 -4.94 -2.89 12.87
C CYS A 278 -5.36 -1.63 12.12
N SER A 279 -6.27 -1.76 11.16
CA SER A 279 -6.87 -0.61 10.50
C SER A 279 -7.77 0.16 11.48
N ASN A 280 -7.72 1.49 11.42
CA ASN A 280 -8.62 2.40 12.13
C ASN A 280 -9.67 2.94 11.14
N ARG A 281 -10.89 2.45 11.23
CA ARG A 281 -12.00 2.86 10.37
C ARG A 281 -12.47 4.29 10.63
N PHE A 282 -12.09 4.85 11.77
CA PHE A 282 -12.52 6.17 12.25
C PHE A 282 -11.38 7.19 12.26
N GLY A 283 -10.37 7.06 11.39
CA GLY A 283 -9.21 7.96 11.32
C GLY A 283 -9.54 9.44 11.34
N PRO A 284 -10.51 9.94 10.53
CA PRO A 284 -10.93 11.35 10.57
C PRO A 284 -11.45 11.79 11.94
N LEU A 285 -12.35 11.01 12.55
CA LEU A 285 -12.87 11.29 13.89
C LEU A 285 -11.76 11.25 14.94
N THR A 286 -10.84 10.30 14.81
CA THR A 286 -9.64 10.22 15.67
C THR A 286 -8.82 11.51 15.59
N CYS A 287 -8.58 12.03 14.37
CA CYS A 287 -7.85 13.28 14.16
C CYS A 287 -8.52 14.46 14.88
N ALA A 288 -9.84 14.61 14.72
CA ALA A 288 -10.61 15.68 15.35
C ALA A 288 -10.54 15.62 16.88
N GLU A 289 -10.71 14.41 17.46
CA GLU A 289 -10.64 14.22 18.92
C GLU A 289 -9.23 14.48 19.47
N TYR A 290 -8.18 14.00 18.81
CA TYR A 290 -6.81 14.24 19.26
C TYR A 290 -6.45 15.73 19.17
N PHE A 291 -6.92 16.43 18.14
CA PHE A 291 -6.75 17.88 18.08
C PHE A 291 -7.57 18.62 19.15
N ARG A 292 -8.80 18.19 19.41
CA ARG A 292 -9.61 18.73 20.52
C ARG A 292 -8.92 18.58 21.88
N ARG A 293 -8.41 17.37 22.16
CA ARG A 293 -7.63 17.10 23.39
C ARG A 293 -6.39 17.99 23.46
N TYR A 294 -5.68 18.14 22.34
CA TYR A 294 -4.51 19.02 22.26
C TYR A 294 -4.86 20.48 22.57
N LEU A 295 -5.91 21.03 21.99
CA LEU A 295 -6.36 22.40 22.23
C LEU A 295 -6.68 22.63 23.71
N ARG A 296 -7.48 21.75 24.31
CA ARG A 296 -7.86 21.84 25.73
C ARG A 296 -6.65 21.74 26.67
N SER A 297 -5.71 20.87 26.39
CA SER A 297 -4.48 20.72 27.18
C SER A 297 -3.49 21.88 26.99
N ASN A 298 -3.67 22.68 25.93
CA ASN A 298 -2.79 23.80 25.60
C ASN A 298 -3.49 25.17 25.70
N GLY A 299 -4.51 25.28 26.56
CA GLY A 299 -5.10 26.56 26.96
C GLY A 299 -6.13 27.14 25.97
N VAL A 300 -6.67 26.32 25.04
CA VAL A 300 -7.80 26.69 24.16
C VAL A 300 -9.01 25.82 24.53
N PRO A 301 -9.95 26.35 25.34
CA PRO A 301 -11.17 25.63 25.69
C PRO A 301 -12.01 25.30 24.45
N VAL A 302 -12.57 24.08 24.42
CA VAL A 302 -13.52 23.62 23.40
C VAL A 302 -14.72 23.02 24.14
N SER A 303 -15.92 23.57 23.95
CA SER A 303 -17.13 23.13 24.66
C SER A 303 -17.75 21.86 24.08
N GLY A 304 -17.77 21.75 22.74
CA GLY A 304 -18.35 20.64 22.03
C GLY A 304 -17.42 19.44 21.85
N ASP A 305 -17.98 18.34 21.37
CA ASP A 305 -17.26 17.10 21.11
C ASP A 305 -16.64 17.08 19.70
N ALA A 306 -15.78 16.06 19.44
CA ALA A 306 -15.30 15.79 18.11
C ALA A 306 -16.40 15.13 17.27
N ALA A 307 -16.41 15.45 15.97
CA ALA A 307 -17.33 14.86 15.00
C ALA A 307 -16.64 14.71 13.63
N TYR A 308 -17.27 14.00 12.72
CA TYR A 308 -16.82 13.91 11.33
C TYR A 308 -17.98 13.98 10.35
N LEU A 309 -17.67 14.32 9.11
CA LEU A 309 -18.63 14.31 8.00
C LEU A 309 -18.53 12.99 7.23
N ASP A 310 -19.66 12.41 6.88
CA ASP A 310 -19.71 11.32 5.90
C ASP A 310 -19.52 11.88 4.47
N ALA A 311 -19.43 10.98 3.49
CA ALA A 311 -19.26 11.36 2.08
C ALA A 311 -20.45 12.21 1.53
N ARG A 312 -21.62 12.13 2.14
CA ARG A 312 -22.82 12.90 1.79
C ARG A 312 -22.88 14.24 2.52
N GLY A 313 -21.96 14.48 3.47
CA GLY A 313 -21.89 15.69 4.27
C GLY A 313 -22.80 15.69 5.51
N TYR A 314 -23.26 14.54 5.95
CA TYR A 314 -23.94 14.42 7.25
C TYR A 314 -22.94 14.32 8.38
N LEU A 315 -23.29 14.90 9.51
CA LEU A 315 -22.45 14.97 10.70
C LEU A 315 -22.69 13.75 11.58
N HIS A 316 -21.59 13.16 12.05
CA HIS A 316 -21.61 12.04 12.98
C HIS A 316 -20.77 12.41 14.21
N GLY A 317 -21.43 12.45 15.38
CA GLY A 317 -20.78 12.72 16.67
C GLY A 317 -20.17 11.47 17.31
N SER A 318 -20.47 10.28 16.79
CA SER A 318 -19.97 8.98 17.28
C SER A 318 -19.66 8.04 16.13
N PRO A 319 -18.88 6.97 16.35
CA PRO A 319 -18.68 5.93 15.34
C PRO A 319 -19.98 5.24 14.95
N GLY A 320 -20.11 4.89 13.67
CA GLY A 320 -21.26 4.15 13.14
C GLY A 320 -22.14 4.95 12.20
N TYR A 321 -23.31 4.37 11.87
CA TYR A 321 -24.22 4.96 10.88
C TYR A 321 -25.20 5.99 11.42
N ALA A 322 -25.34 6.12 12.74
CA ALA A 322 -26.24 7.11 13.29
C ALA A 322 -25.68 8.50 12.99
N ASP A 323 -26.37 9.26 12.16
CA ASP A 323 -26.10 10.68 11.98
C ASP A 323 -26.97 11.51 12.93
N ASP A 324 -26.50 12.70 13.24
CA ASP A 324 -27.23 13.65 14.10
C ASP A 324 -28.36 14.36 13.33
N GLY A 325 -28.64 13.96 12.08
CA GLY A 325 -29.56 14.68 11.17
C GLY A 325 -29.03 16.03 10.69
N LEU A 326 -27.86 16.41 11.14
CA LEU A 326 -27.22 17.67 10.81
C LEU A 326 -26.33 17.54 9.58
N ARG A 327 -26.22 18.62 8.83
CA ARG A 327 -25.32 18.70 7.66
C ARG A 327 -24.18 19.66 7.89
N CYS A 328 -23.14 19.49 7.09
CA CYS A 328 -22.07 20.47 6.98
C CYS A 328 -22.65 21.88 6.81
N ALA A 329 -22.19 22.82 7.61
CA ALA A 329 -22.60 24.20 7.47
C ALA A 329 -22.19 24.76 6.09
N SER A 330 -23.03 25.64 5.55
CA SER A 330 -22.70 26.39 4.34
C SER A 330 -21.85 27.62 4.68
N GLY A 331 -21.10 28.13 3.70
CA GLY A 331 -20.38 29.40 3.86
C GLY A 331 -19.22 29.34 4.86
N LEU A 332 -18.52 28.20 4.97
CA LEU A 332 -17.36 28.05 5.84
C LEU A 332 -16.28 29.10 5.52
N GLN A 333 -15.82 29.81 6.53
CA GLN A 333 -14.71 30.76 6.43
C GLN A 333 -13.37 30.05 6.62
N THR A 334 -12.36 30.40 5.81
CA THR A 334 -11.02 29.82 5.90
C THR A 334 -10.17 30.57 6.91
N LEU A 335 -9.53 29.83 7.80
CA LEU A 335 -8.56 30.36 8.78
C LEU A 335 -7.13 30.26 8.27
N GLY A 336 -6.74 29.10 7.76
CA GLY A 336 -5.39 28.84 7.28
C GLY A 336 -5.22 27.44 6.74
N LYS A 337 -4.00 27.16 6.25
CA LYS A 337 -3.67 25.89 5.61
C LYS A 337 -2.28 25.43 6.03
N THR A 338 -2.13 24.13 6.25
CA THR A 338 -0.83 23.47 6.40
C THR A 338 -0.57 22.55 5.23
N LEU A 339 0.71 22.31 4.93
CA LEU A 339 1.15 21.47 3.81
C LEU A 339 1.90 20.24 4.32
N SER A 340 1.76 19.13 3.60
CA SER A 340 2.53 17.91 3.81
C SER A 340 4.02 18.09 3.48
N VAL A 341 4.84 17.07 3.72
CA VAL A 341 6.13 16.91 3.05
C VAL A 341 5.95 16.81 1.53
N PRO A 342 6.99 17.04 0.69
CA PRO A 342 6.86 16.95 -0.76
C PRO A 342 6.57 15.51 -1.22
N LEU A 343 5.99 15.40 -2.40
CA LEU A 343 5.62 14.11 -3.00
C LEU A 343 6.82 13.18 -3.22
N SER A 344 8.00 13.73 -3.51
CA SER A 344 9.25 12.97 -3.60
C SER A 344 9.54 12.19 -2.30
N GLU A 345 9.30 12.81 -1.14
CA GLU A 345 9.47 12.17 0.15
C GLU A 345 8.38 11.12 0.42
N ILE A 346 7.13 11.41 0.03
CA ILE A 346 6.01 10.45 0.13
C ILE A 346 6.28 9.23 -0.74
N ALA A 347 6.76 9.41 -1.98
CA ALA A 347 7.14 8.33 -2.87
C ALA A 347 8.31 7.50 -2.30
N ARG A 348 9.30 8.15 -1.68
CA ARG A 348 10.42 7.49 -1.00
C ARG A 348 9.92 6.59 0.13
N VAL A 349 9.08 7.10 1.02
CA VAL A 349 8.50 6.32 2.13
C VAL A 349 7.68 5.17 1.59
N THR A 350 6.85 5.41 0.56
CA THR A 350 6.04 4.38 -0.11
C THR A 350 6.89 3.19 -0.56
N ASN A 351 8.02 3.45 -1.24
CA ASN A 351 8.86 2.39 -1.78
C ASN A 351 9.78 1.77 -0.71
N TYR A 352 10.32 2.56 0.21
CA TYR A 352 11.21 2.10 1.28
C TYR A 352 10.49 1.17 2.26
N ARG A 353 9.37 1.61 2.81
CA ARG A 353 8.57 0.84 3.77
C ARG A 353 7.64 -0.16 3.09
N SER A 354 7.47 -0.05 1.77
CA SER A 354 6.43 -0.79 1.05
C SER A 354 5.01 -0.42 1.52
N ASP A 355 4.80 0.85 1.79
CA ASP A 355 3.60 1.36 2.43
C ASP A 355 2.38 1.31 1.51
N ASN A 356 1.36 0.53 1.89
CA ASN A 356 0.15 0.38 1.10
C ASN A 356 -0.71 1.64 1.16
N PHE A 357 -0.84 2.21 2.35
CA PHE A 357 -1.68 3.39 2.59
C PHE A 357 -1.24 4.59 1.75
N PHE A 358 0.08 4.83 1.69
CA PHE A 358 0.64 5.88 0.85
C PHE A 358 0.44 5.59 -0.64
N ALA A 359 0.67 4.35 -1.08
CA ALA A 359 0.48 3.97 -2.48
C ALA A 359 -0.97 4.15 -2.95
N GLU A 360 -1.94 3.78 -2.12
CA GLU A 360 -3.36 3.98 -2.42
C GLU A 360 -3.73 5.47 -2.45
N THR A 361 -3.17 6.26 -1.54
CA THR A 361 -3.33 7.73 -1.56
C THR A 361 -2.82 8.31 -2.88
N LEU A 362 -1.63 7.89 -3.34
CA LEU A 362 -1.05 8.36 -4.60
C LEU A 362 -1.94 8.02 -5.80
N LEU A 363 -2.44 6.78 -5.88
CA LEU A 363 -3.34 6.37 -6.97
C LEU A 363 -4.66 7.16 -6.94
N ARG A 364 -5.26 7.34 -5.76
CA ARG A 364 -6.52 8.10 -5.63
C ARG A 364 -6.35 9.57 -5.94
N THR A 365 -5.24 10.17 -5.55
CA THR A 365 -4.90 11.56 -5.89
C THR A 365 -4.72 11.73 -7.40
N LEU A 366 -4.05 10.76 -8.06
CA LEU A 366 -3.91 10.76 -9.51
C LEU A 366 -5.28 10.72 -10.21
N GLY A 367 -6.19 9.86 -9.75
CA GLY A 367 -7.56 9.78 -10.27
C GLY A 367 -8.34 11.08 -10.07
N GLY A 368 -8.29 11.66 -8.88
CA GLY A 368 -8.92 12.94 -8.57
C GLY A 368 -8.40 14.08 -9.45
N HIS A 369 -7.09 14.12 -9.67
CA HIS A 369 -6.45 15.15 -10.50
C HIS A 369 -6.79 15.02 -12.00
N LEU A 370 -6.84 13.80 -12.53
CA LEU A 370 -6.99 13.54 -13.96
C LEU A 370 -8.42 13.25 -14.42
N GLN A 371 -9.27 12.74 -13.55
CA GLN A 371 -10.64 12.29 -13.87
C GLN A 371 -11.72 12.96 -13.01
N HIS A 372 -11.34 13.83 -12.08
CA HIS A 372 -12.23 14.41 -11.05
C HIS A 372 -13.01 13.33 -10.28
N SER A 373 -12.43 12.15 -10.15
CA SER A 373 -12.98 11.00 -9.44
C SER A 373 -11.88 10.21 -8.76
N CYS A 374 -12.07 9.94 -7.48
CA CYS A 374 -11.13 9.15 -6.68
C CYS A 374 -11.61 7.70 -6.44
N ARG A 375 -12.62 7.25 -7.18
CA ARG A 375 -13.04 5.84 -7.18
C ARG A 375 -11.96 4.97 -7.84
N TYR A 376 -11.71 3.79 -7.34
CA TYR A 376 -10.63 2.92 -7.82
C TYR A 376 -10.71 2.60 -9.31
N ASP A 377 -11.93 2.36 -9.85
CA ASP A 377 -12.14 2.14 -11.28
C ASP A 377 -11.66 3.33 -12.12
N SER A 378 -12.07 4.54 -11.74
CA SER A 378 -11.66 5.78 -12.40
C SER A 378 -10.15 6.04 -12.25
N CYS A 379 -9.59 5.75 -11.08
CA CYS A 379 -8.15 5.88 -10.82
C CYS A 379 -7.32 4.95 -11.69
N CYS A 380 -7.75 3.68 -11.82
CA CYS A 380 -7.08 2.72 -12.69
C CYS A 380 -7.18 3.11 -14.17
N ILE A 381 -8.32 3.67 -14.62
CA ILE A 381 -8.47 4.22 -15.98
C ILE A 381 -7.50 5.39 -16.19
N ALA A 382 -7.39 6.31 -15.21
CA ALA A 382 -6.45 7.42 -15.26
C ALA A 382 -5.00 6.93 -15.38
N ALA A 383 -4.61 5.98 -14.53
CA ALA A 383 -3.28 5.37 -14.55
C ALA A 383 -2.98 4.70 -15.91
N ASN A 384 -3.90 3.88 -16.41
CA ASN A 384 -3.75 3.18 -17.67
C ASN A 384 -3.55 4.16 -18.85
N ARG A 385 -4.33 5.25 -18.91
CA ARG A 385 -4.16 6.29 -19.94
C ARG A 385 -2.80 6.98 -19.86
N GLN A 386 -2.24 7.17 -18.66
CA GLN A 386 -0.89 7.74 -18.52
C GLN A 386 0.18 6.74 -18.97
N LEU A 387 0.03 5.45 -18.68
CA LEU A 387 0.92 4.39 -19.14
C LEU A 387 0.89 4.28 -20.68
N GLU A 388 -0.29 4.33 -21.31
CA GLU A 388 -0.45 4.37 -22.77
C GLU A 388 0.23 5.60 -23.40
N ARG A 389 0.12 6.79 -22.77
CA ARG A 389 0.83 8.01 -23.19
C ARG A 389 2.35 7.90 -23.09
N MET A 390 2.86 7.01 -22.24
CA MET A 390 4.28 6.65 -22.19
C MET A 390 4.69 5.61 -23.24
N GLY A 391 3.78 5.21 -24.12
CA GLY A 391 4.02 4.22 -25.18
C GLY A 391 3.99 2.77 -24.70
N LEU A 392 3.38 2.49 -23.54
CA LEU A 392 3.35 1.15 -22.96
C LEU A 392 2.12 0.35 -23.40
N ASP A 393 2.30 -0.94 -23.68
CA ASP A 393 1.21 -1.86 -24.02
C ASP A 393 0.45 -2.30 -22.75
N VAL A 394 -0.49 -1.47 -22.33
CA VAL A 394 -1.31 -1.76 -21.14
C VAL A 394 -2.17 -3.01 -21.35
N ARG A 395 -2.79 -3.18 -22.52
CA ARG A 395 -3.67 -4.32 -22.80
C ARG A 395 -2.94 -5.66 -22.75
N GLY A 396 -1.76 -5.71 -23.36
CA GLY A 396 -0.93 -6.91 -23.39
C GLY A 396 -0.27 -7.22 -22.05
N GLY A 397 0.18 -6.19 -21.31
CA GLY A 397 1.13 -6.35 -20.20
C GLY A 397 0.63 -6.02 -18.80
N CYS A 398 -0.46 -5.23 -18.64
CA CYS A 398 -0.84 -4.68 -17.35
C CYS A 398 -2.35 -4.68 -17.10
N ARG A 399 -2.74 -5.09 -15.91
CA ARG A 399 -4.05 -4.84 -15.32
C ARG A 399 -3.86 -4.33 -13.90
N LEU A 400 -4.11 -3.06 -13.68
CA LEU A 400 -4.15 -2.45 -12.34
C LEU A 400 -5.55 -2.57 -11.75
N TYR A 401 -5.61 -2.85 -10.44
CA TYR A 401 -6.83 -2.91 -9.66
C TYR A 401 -6.76 -2.03 -8.40
N ASP A 402 -5.55 -1.79 -7.89
CA ASP A 402 -5.25 -0.88 -6.79
C ASP A 402 -3.85 -0.26 -6.96
N GLY A 403 -3.46 0.62 -6.03
CA GLY A 403 -2.17 1.31 -6.07
C GLY A 403 -1.03 0.57 -5.36
N SER A 404 -1.35 -0.28 -4.41
CA SER A 404 -0.38 -0.94 -3.55
C SER A 404 0.07 -2.32 -4.03
N GLY A 405 -0.76 -2.96 -4.86
CA GLY A 405 -0.59 -4.36 -5.24
C GLY A 405 -1.15 -5.34 -4.21
N LEU A 406 -1.96 -4.88 -3.23
CA LEU A 406 -2.60 -5.73 -2.24
C LEU A 406 -3.65 -6.64 -2.88
N SER A 407 -4.42 -6.12 -3.84
CA SER A 407 -5.39 -6.92 -4.56
C SER A 407 -4.73 -7.97 -5.45
N ARG A 408 -5.14 -9.23 -5.27
CA ARG A 408 -4.73 -10.34 -6.17
C ARG A 408 -5.32 -10.23 -7.58
N LYS A 409 -6.13 -9.20 -7.85
CA LYS A 409 -6.68 -8.89 -9.18
C LYS A 409 -5.76 -8.02 -10.03
N ASN A 410 -4.63 -7.57 -9.48
CA ASN A 410 -3.54 -6.97 -10.26
C ASN A 410 -2.80 -8.07 -11.04
N TYR A 411 -2.56 -7.83 -12.32
CA TYR A 411 -1.79 -8.74 -13.19
C TYR A 411 -0.84 -7.93 -14.06
N ILE A 412 0.46 -8.12 -13.90
CA ILE A 412 1.49 -7.37 -14.63
C ILE A 412 2.55 -8.35 -15.13
N SER A 413 3.02 -8.18 -16.37
CA SER A 413 4.12 -8.98 -16.91
C SER A 413 5.48 -8.36 -16.60
N GLN A 414 6.53 -9.17 -16.59
CA GLN A 414 7.91 -8.71 -16.43
C GLN A 414 8.31 -7.77 -17.57
N SER A 415 7.87 -8.08 -18.80
CA SER A 415 8.11 -7.22 -19.96
C SER A 415 7.47 -5.84 -19.78
N PHE A 416 6.27 -5.76 -19.21
CA PHE A 416 5.64 -4.48 -18.91
C PHE A 416 6.43 -3.68 -17.87
N PHE A 417 6.85 -4.32 -16.76
CA PHE A 417 7.64 -3.65 -15.74
C PHE A 417 8.97 -3.13 -16.29
N VAL A 418 9.69 -3.93 -17.06
CA VAL A 418 10.95 -3.50 -17.67
C VAL A 418 10.72 -2.34 -18.65
N SER A 419 9.68 -2.39 -19.49
CA SER A 419 9.31 -1.29 -20.37
C SER A 419 8.94 -0.02 -19.59
N PHE A 420 8.19 -0.15 -18.48
CA PHE A 420 7.87 0.98 -17.61
C PHE A 420 9.13 1.59 -16.98
N LEU A 421 10.04 0.78 -16.44
CA LEU A 421 11.29 1.25 -15.87
C LEU A 421 12.16 1.97 -16.93
N LYS A 422 12.26 1.42 -18.14
CA LYS A 422 12.95 2.09 -19.26
C LYS A 422 12.29 3.42 -19.63
N ALA A 423 10.96 3.47 -19.71
CA ALA A 423 10.23 4.69 -19.97
C ALA A 423 10.44 5.77 -18.88
N MET A 424 10.55 5.36 -17.62
CA MET A 424 10.82 6.29 -16.51
C MET A 424 12.17 6.98 -16.65
N THR A 425 13.22 6.35 -17.20
CA THR A 425 14.53 6.98 -17.38
C THR A 425 14.50 8.17 -18.33
N HIS A 426 13.49 8.27 -19.19
CA HIS A 426 13.29 9.38 -20.12
C HIS A 426 12.36 10.48 -19.57
N THR A 427 11.97 10.41 -18.29
CA THR A 427 11.12 11.44 -17.67
C THR A 427 11.97 12.44 -16.88
N PRO A 428 11.54 13.71 -16.77
CA PRO A 428 12.26 14.70 -15.96
C PRO A 428 12.24 14.40 -14.45
N VAL A 429 11.40 13.44 -14.01
CA VAL A 429 11.27 13.04 -12.59
C VAL A 429 12.05 11.77 -12.27
N PHE A 430 12.87 11.28 -13.20
CA PHE A 430 13.60 10.03 -13.03
C PHE A 430 14.45 10.00 -11.76
N GLU A 431 15.20 11.05 -11.48
CA GLU A 431 16.07 11.11 -10.30
C GLU A 431 15.27 10.97 -8.99
N SER A 432 14.12 11.64 -8.89
CA SER A 432 13.24 11.50 -7.72
C SER A 432 12.64 10.10 -7.62
N PHE A 433 12.27 9.50 -8.74
CA PHE A 433 11.78 8.12 -8.78
C PHE A 433 12.87 7.12 -8.41
N TYR A 434 14.04 7.23 -8.99
CA TYR A 434 15.18 6.37 -8.73
C TYR A 434 15.64 6.45 -7.27
N ALA A 435 15.75 7.66 -6.72
CA ALA A 435 16.10 7.89 -5.32
C ALA A 435 15.05 7.33 -4.34
N SER A 436 13.80 7.12 -4.79
CA SER A 436 12.75 6.49 -3.99
C SER A 436 12.94 4.97 -3.84
N LEU A 437 13.83 4.33 -4.59
CA LEU A 437 14.04 2.88 -4.55
C LEU A 437 15.13 2.51 -3.54
N PRO A 438 14.86 1.59 -2.58
CA PRO A 438 15.86 1.16 -1.63
C PRO A 438 16.88 0.20 -2.26
N SER A 439 18.07 0.13 -1.65
CA SER A 439 19.07 -0.91 -1.91
C SER A 439 18.94 -2.08 -0.92
N PRO A 440 19.41 -3.29 -1.30
CA PRO A 440 19.52 -4.40 -0.36
C PRO A 440 20.34 -4.04 0.89
N GLY A 441 19.90 -4.50 2.06
CA GLY A 441 20.57 -4.25 3.34
C GLY A 441 20.31 -2.86 3.95
N MET A 442 19.62 -1.95 3.25
CA MET A 442 19.33 -0.61 3.75
C MET A 442 18.39 -0.67 4.96
N GLU A 443 18.82 -0.07 6.08
CA GLU A 443 18.03 -0.02 7.31
C GLU A 443 16.70 0.73 7.13
N LYS A 444 15.70 0.36 7.93
CA LYS A 444 14.35 0.94 7.92
C LYS A 444 13.63 0.83 6.57
N THR A 445 14.03 -0.16 5.77
CA THR A 445 13.38 -0.48 4.50
C THR A 445 12.91 -1.93 4.46
N SER A 446 12.05 -2.25 3.49
CA SER A 446 11.60 -3.63 3.22
C SER A 446 12.74 -4.56 2.75
N LEU A 447 13.92 -4.01 2.46
CA LEU A 447 15.10 -4.75 1.97
C LEU A 447 16.19 -4.95 3.03
N VAL A 448 16.00 -4.55 4.29
CA VAL A 448 17.00 -4.62 5.37
C VAL A 448 17.58 -6.03 5.57
N ASN A 449 16.77 -7.05 5.34
CA ASN A 449 17.16 -8.46 5.52
C ASN A 449 17.45 -9.18 4.20
N ARG A 450 17.66 -8.44 3.10
CA ARG A 450 17.92 -9.03 1.77
C ARG A 450 19.39 -9.03 1.42
N PHE A 451 19.84 -10.05 0.70
CA PHE A 451 21.23 -10.21 0.22
C PHE A 451 22.27 -10.15 1.35
N LYS A 452 21.97 -10.73 2.52
CA LYS A 452 22.82 -10.63 3.73
C LYS A 452 24.25 -11.13 3.50
N ASP A 453 24.40 -12.20 2.73
CA ASP A 453 25.67 -12.85 2.48
C ASP A 453 26.38 -12.33 1.22
N SER A 454 25.84 -11.26 0.60
CA SER A 454 26.39 -10.72 -0.64
C SER A 454 27.34 -9.54 -0.35
N PRO A 455 28.41 -9.37 -1.16
CA PRO A 455 29.32 -8.24 -1.04
C PRO A 455 28.58 -6.88 -1.14
N GLU A 456 29.00 -5.92 -0.31
CA GLU A 456 28.41 -4.57 -0.30
C GLU A 456 28.51 -3.88 -1.68
N ALA A 457 29.63 -4.08 -2.39
CA ALA A 457 29.82 -3.53 -3.73
C ALA A 457 28.75 -3.99 -4.74
N LEU A 458 28.26 -5.22 -4.64
CA LEU A 458 27.17 -5.72 -5.49
C LEU A 458 25.82 -5.16 -5.04
N LYS A 459 25.56 -5.11 -3.72
CA LYS A 459 24.33 -4.55 -3.16
C LYS A 459 24.14 -3.07 -3.50
N ALA A 460 25.22 -2.30 -3.48
CA ALA A 460 25.20 -0.86 -3.80
C ALA A 460 24.75 -0.56 -5.23
N ARG A 461 24.95 -1.50 -6.16
CA ARG A 461 24.54 -1.37 -7.56
C ARG A 461 23.03 -1.63 -7.78
N ILE A 462 22.32 -2.13 -6.77
CA ILE A 462 20.91 -2.55 -6.90
C ILE A 462 20.01 -1.49 -6.27
N ARG A 463 19.01 -1.03 -7.03
CA ARG A 463 17.88 -0.21 -6.57
C ARG A 463 16.60 -0.88 -6.97
N MET A 464 15.79 -1.33 -6.02
CA MET A 464 14.63 -2.14 -6.36
C MET A 464 13.47 -2.04 -5.36
N LYS A 465 12.29 -2.42 -5.83
CA LYS A 465 11.11 -2.64 -5.02
C LYS A 465 10.85 -4.14 -4.85
N SER A 466 10.59 -4.56 -3.61
CA SER A 466 10.11 -5.91 -3.30
C SER A 466 8.59 -6.00 -3.32
N GLY A 467 8.08 -7.19 -3.62
CA GLY A 467 6.67 -7.56 -3.47
C GLY A 467 6.53 -8.92 -2.82
N SER A 468 5.65 -9.05 -1.84
CA SER A 468 5.44 -10.30 -1.10
C SER A 468 3.97 -10.46 -0.72
N MET A 469 3.44 -11.64 -1.00
CA MET A 469 2.15 -12.15 -0.52
C MET A 469 2.27 -13.65 -0.32
N ASN A 470 1.26 -14.29 0.26
CA ASN A 470 1.25 -15.75 0.34
C ASN A 470 1.35 -16.37 -1.07
N GLY A 471 2.37 -17.22 -1.29
CA GLY A 471 2.68 -17.83 -2.57
C GLY A 471 3.28 -16.89 -3.64
N VAL A 472 3.59 -15.63 -3.34
CA VAL A 472 4.09 -14.63 -4.30
C VAL A 472 5.33 -13.95 -3.76
N ARG A 473 6.42 -13.89 -4.57
CA ARG A 473 7.63 -13.11 -4.31
C ARG A 473 8.07 -12.42 -5.59
N CYS A 474 8.29 -11.11 -5.52
CA CYS A 474 8.64 -10.28 -6.67
C CYS A 474 9.72 -9.27 -6.31
N PHE A 475 10.63 -9.01 -7.27
CA PHE A 475 11.55 -7.88 -7.24
C PHE A 475 11.59 -7.21 -8.61
N CYS A 476 11.62 -5.88 -8.63
CA CYS A 476 11.65 -5.10 -9.85
C CYS A 476 12.41 -3.79 -9.61
N GLY A 477 13.28 -3.41 -10.53
CA GLY A 477 14.09 -2.21 -10.36
C GLY A 477 15.25 -2.10 -11.35
N TYR A 478 16.34 -1.51 -10.87
CA TYR A 478 17.53 -1.22 -11.67
C TYR A 478 18.79 -1.86 -11.06
N ILE A 479 19.72 -2.21 -11.94
CA ILE A 479 21.09 -2.59 -11.58
C ILE A 479 22.03 -1.64 -12.32
N GLU A 480 22.87 -0.91 -11.57
CA GLU A 480 23.89 -0.06 -12.16
C GLU A 480 24.99 -0.91 -12.80
N ALA A 481 25.52 -0.42 -13.92
CA ALA A 481 26.62 -1.07 -14.60
C ALA A 481 27.92 -1.02 -13.79
N SER A 482 28.77 -2.04 -13.92
CA SER A 482 30.07 -2.09 -13.27
C SER A 482 31.06 -1.05 -13.80
N ASP A 483 30.88 -0.64 -15.06
CA ASP A 483 31.68 0.39 -15.74
C ASP A 483 31.15 1.81 -15.53
N GLY A 484 29.98 1.95 -14.86
CA GLY A 484 29.32 3.25 -14.62
C GLY A 484 28.64 3.86 -15.84
N ASP A 485 28.62 3.18 -16.99
CA ASP A 485 27.93 3.69 -18.18
C ASP A 485 26.39 3.54 -18.02
N PRO A 486 25.61 4.64 -18.01
CA PRO A 486 24.16 4.55 -17.85
C PRO A 486 23.45 3.79 -18.99
N ARG A 487 24.08 3.60 -20.15
CA ARG A 487 23.53 2.77 -21.24
C ARG A 487 23.55 1.29 -20.88
N HIS A 488 24.49 0.86 -20.02
CA HIS A 488 24.61 -0.50 -19.54
C HIS A 488 23.81 -0.74 -18.23
N ARG A 489 23.17 0.28 -17.65
CA ARG A 489 22.19 0.09 -16.56
C ARG A 489 21.13 -0.91 -17.00
N VAL A 490 20.79 -1.86 -16.13
CA VAL A 490 19.79 -2.89 -16.40
C VAL A 490 18.47 -2.53 -15.72
N ALA A 491 17.38 -2.56 -16.45
CA ALA A 491 16.03 -2.68 -15.87
C ALA A 491 15.70 -4.16 -15.76
N PHE A 492 15.22 -4.58 -14.59
CA PHE A 492 14.88 -5.98 -14.35
C PHE A 492 13.56 -6.17 -13.62
N SER A 493 12.96 -7.35 -13.83
CA SER A 493 11.80 -7.85 -13.09
C SER A 493 11.93 -9.35 -12.90
N VAL A 494 11.81 -9.81 -11.65
CA VAL A 494 11.76 -11.23 -11.26
C VAL A 494 10.48 -11.44 -10.48
N MET A 495 9.61 -12.32 -10.93
CA MET A 495 8.33 -12.59 -10.29
C MET A 495 8.09 -14.09 -10.17
N THR A 496 7.67 -14.52 -8.98
CA THR A 496 7.24 -15.89 -8.72
C THR A 496 5.82 -15.88 -8.13
N ASN A 497 4.96 -16.75 -8.64
CA ASN A 497 3.59 -16.93 -8.17
C ASN A 497 3.30 -18.41 -7.93
N ASN A 498 2.34 -18.70 -7.06
CA ASN A 498 1.88 -20.05 -6.72
C ASN A 498 3.01 -20.97 -6.20
N VAL A 499 4.00 -20.37 -5.52
CA VAL A 499 5.10 -21.11 -4.90
C VAL A 499 4.74 -21.41 -3.45
N THR A 500 4.74 -22.71 -3.10
CA THR A 500 4.36 -23.20 -1.76
C THR A 500 5.56 -23.48 -0.84
N ALA A 501 6.78 -23.40 -1.38
CA ALA A 501 8.01 -23.53 -0.60
C ALA A 501 8.15 -22.41 0.45
N PRO A 502 8.91 -22.64 1.54
CA PRO A 502 9.15 -21.63 2.55
C PRO A 502 9.66 -20.31 1.96
N GLY A 503 9.09 -19.20 2.38
CA GLY A 503 9.40 -17.88 1.82
C GLY A 503 10.89 -17.52 1.88
N THR A 504 11.62 -17.98 2.91
CA THR A 504 13.07 -17.79 3.05
C THR A 504 13.87 -18.49 1.95
N SER A 505 13.49 -19.72 1.57
CA SER A 505 14.13 -20.46 0.47
C SER A 505 13.87 -19.78 -0.87
N VAL A 506 12.62 -19.36 -1.12
CA VAL A 506 12.27 -18.65 -2.36
C VAL A 506 13.02 -17.33 -2.49
N TYR A 507 13.17 -16.58 -1.40
CA TYR A 507 13.96 -15.34 -1.43
C TYR A 507 15.43 -15.59 -1.80
N ARG A 508 16.10 -16.62 -1.23
CA ARG A 508 17.47 -16.96 -1.59
C ARG A 508 17.63 -17.28 -3.07
N LEU A 509 16.69 -18.02 -3.64
CA LEU A 509 16.70 -18.37 -5.07
C LEU A 509 16.54 -17.12 -5.94
N ILE A 510 15.63 -16.22 -5.61
CA ILE A 510 15.42 -14.97 -6.35
C ILE A 510 16.63 -14.03 -6.18
N GLU A 511 17.22 -13.96 -4.99
CA GLU A 511 18.46 -13.22 -4.74
C GLU A 511 19.59 -13.77 -5.62
N GLY A 512 19.70 -15.10 -5.74
CA GLY A 512 20.65 -15.76 -6.65
C GLY A 512 20.43 -15.43 -8.13
N ILE A 513 19.17 -15.31 -8.58
CA ILE A 513 18.84 -14.86 -9.94
C ILE A 513 19.34 -13.42 -10.16
N ILE A 514 19.07 -12.51 -9.23
CA ILE A 514 19.48 -11.11 -9.35
C ILE A 514 21.02 -11.00 -9.32
N LEU A 515 21.69 -11.74 -8.43
CA LEU A 515 23.17 -11.75 -8.37
C LEU A 515 23.79 -12.26 -9.67
N ALA A 516 23.21 -13.30 -10.30
CA ALA A 516 23.69 -13.78 -11.60
C ALA A 516 23.62 -12.69 -12.69
N ILE A 517 22.62 -11.78 -12.61
CA ILE A 517 22.51 -10.64 -13.53
C ILE A 517 23.53 -9.55 -13.16
N VAL A 518 23.70 -9.23 -11.87
CA VAL A 518 24.62 -8.18 -11.38
C VAL A 518 26.08 -8.51 -11.74
N GLU A 519 26.48 -9.77 -11.58
CA GLU A 519 27.86 -10.23 -11.80
C GLU A 519 28.25 -10.24 -13.29
N GLU A 520 27.28 -10.40 -14.19
CA GLU A 520 27.51 -10.43 -15.63
C GLU A 520 27.22 -9.07 -16.33
N ASN A 521 26.87 -8.05 -15.56
CA ASN A 521 26.66 -6.67 -16.00
C ASN A 521 27.80 -5.78 -15.48
#